data_6c2c6059bc7c0d0a7b3eb715ce67b95b
#
_entry.id   6c2c6059bc7c0d0a7b3eb715ce67b95b
#
_cell.length_a   1.000
_cell.length_b   1.000
_cell.length_c   1.000
_cell.angle_alpha   90.00
_cell.angle_beta   90.00
_cell.angle_gamma   90.00
#
_symmetry.space_group_name_H-M   'P 1'
#
loop_
_entity.id
_entity.type
_entity.pdbx_description
1 polymer ?
#
loop_
_entity_poly.entity_id
_entity_poly.type
_entity_poly.pdbx_seq_one_letter_code
_entity_poly.pdbx_strand_id
1 'polypeptide(L)'
;MKLTPLTDLNKNTIFKFVEDDDDYAFNVYKYSVGSFLYGSKLFDASIGSNGLDTILQGTDEIIAEPFAATIVKPLEYEFSDFITPSIYSYSPGDGTSEGFDNSPRILFDNGVKGLTSCTFNVPAQNDVAASTTESEFLQFSHLTTVPTNPSTYDFHFGECQLIQPVGDAVTNNLYNLYWSPYYNELYNADTRLLSIKVNLNAADINRFKFSDTIILKNREFRVNKIDYKPNDLATVEFILIP
;
A
#
# COMPACT_ATOMS: atom_id res chain seq x y z
N MET A 1 -22.90 -26.17 -17.28
CA MET A 1 -21.95 -25.29 -16.59
C MET A 1 -21.26 -24.45 -17.67
N LYS A 2 -21.46 -23.13 -17.67
CA LYS A 2 -20.87 -22.24 -18.66
C LYS A 2 -19.81 -21.39 -17.92
N LEU A 3 -18.58 -21.48 -18.36
CA LEU A 3 -17.48 -20.64 -17.89
C LEU A 3 -17.36 -19.46 -18.83
N THR A 4 -17.22 -18.27 -18.28
CA THR A 4 -17.04 -17.02 -19.02
C THR A 4 -15.68 -16.39 -18.66
N PRO A 5 -15.02 -15.67 -19.58
CA PRO A 5 -13.84 -14.90 -19.22
C PRO A 5 -14.15 -13.90 -18.11
N LEU A 6 -13.17 -13.62 -17.28
CA LEU A 6 -13.24 -12.56 -16.29
C LEU A 6 -12.77 -11.27 -16.97
N THR A 7 -13.69 -10.35 -17.22
CA THR A 7 -13.45 -9.11 -18.00
C THR A 7 -13.49 -7.86 -17.17
N ASP A 8 -13.96 -7.94 -15.93
CA ASP A 8 -14.17 -6.78 -15.04
C ASP A 8 -12.93 -6.53 -14.15
N LEU A 9 -11.74 -6.70 -14.76
CA LEU A 9 -10.47 -6.45 -14.10
C LEU A 9 -9.81 -5.19 -14.67
N ASN A 10 -9.17 -4.43 -13.82
CA ASN A 10 -8.35 -3.31 -14.24
C ASN A 10 -6.99 -3.77 -14.76
N LYS A 11 -6.43 -3.04 -15.74
CA LYS A 11 -5.11 -3.33 -16.27
C LYS A 11 -4.02 -3.10 -15.21
N ASN A 12 -4.14 -2.01 -14.46
CA ASN A 12 -3.18 -1.61 -13.45
C ASN A 12 -3.83 -1.59 -12.07
N THR A 13 -3.06 -1.92 -11.05
CA THR A 13 -3.44 -1.71 -9.65
C THR A 13 -2.26 -1.14 -8.88
N ILE A 14 -2.49 -0.02 -8.19
CA ILE A 14 -1.49 0.65 -7.36
C ILE A 14 -1.78 0.31 -5.90
N PHE A 15 -0.86 -0.36 -5.25
CA PHE A 15 -0.90 -0.62 -3.80
C PHE A 15 -0.10 0.47 -3.10
N LYS A 16 -0.73 1.22 -2.23
CA LYS A 16 -0.08 2.35 -1.55
C LYS A 16 -0.65 2.58 -0.16
N PHE A 17 0.09 3.32 0.64
CA PHE A 17 -0.44 3.91 1.87
C PHE A 17 -1.17 5.21 1.56
N VAL A 18 -1.97 5.67 2.52
CA VAL A 18 -2.59 6.99 2.43
C VAL A 18 -1.48 8.04 2.29
N GLU A 19 -1.64 8.91 1.32
CA GLU A 19 -0.84 10.10 1.14
C GLU A 19 -1.73 11.32 1.34
N ASP A 20 -1.21 12.28 2.06
CA ASP A 20 -1.87 13.55 2.27
C ASP A 20 -1.09 14.64 1.52
N ASP A 21 -1.78 15.53 0.84
CA ASP A 21 -1.14 16.62 0.09
C ASP A 21 -0.36 17.56 1.01
N ASP A 22 -0.75 17.62 2.28
CA ASP A 22 -0.09 18.41 3.32
C ASP A 22 1.03 17.64 4.05
N ASP A 23 1.33 16.42 3.65
CA ASP A 23 2.42 15.63 4.22
C ASP A 23 3.78 16.12 3.71
N TYR A 24 4.37 17.04 4.46
CA TYR A 24 5.61 17.72 4.05
C TYR A 24 6.76 16.76 3.77
N ALA A 25 6.98 15.75 4.59
CA ALA A 25 8.08 14.80 4.41
C ALA A 25 7.93 13.99 3.12
N PHE A 26 6.73 13.51 2.83
CA PHE A 26 6.45 12.77 1.59
C PHE A 26 6.46 13.68 0.36
N ASN A 27 5.99 14.91 0.47
CA ASN A 27 6.04 15.88 -0.61
C ASN A 27 7.48 16.20 -1.01
N VAL A 28 8.35 16.46 -0.05
CA VAL A 28 9.78 16.68 -0.32
C VAL A 28 10.41 15.44 -0.94
N TYR A 29 10.09 14.26 -0.45
CA TYR A 29 10.56 13.01 -1.05
C TYR A 29 10.10 12.87 -2.50
N LYS A 30 8.81 13.08 -2.79
CA LYS A 30 8.27 13.04 -4.15
C LYS A 30 8.97 14.01 -5.10
N TYR A 31 9.21 15.23 -4.67
CA TYR A 31 9.95 16.22 -5.47
C TYR A 31 11.37 15.74 -5.81
N SER A 32 12.04 15.09 -4.86
CA SER A 32 13.41 14.62 -5.06
C SER A 32 13.51 13.40 -5.99
N VAL A 33 12.44 12.63 -6.12
CA VAL A 33 12.43 11.34 -6.87
C VAL A 33 11.42 11.30 -8.03
N GLY A 34 11.04 12.44 -8.57
CA GLY A 34 10.17 12.50 -9.75
C GLY A 34 8.77 11.93 -9.54
N SER A 35 8.16 12.22 -8.38
CA SER A 35 6.81 11.78 -8.00
C SER A 35 6.66 10.27 -7.76
N PHE A 36 7.74 9.55 -7.50
CA PHE A 36 7.66 8.16 -7.08
C PHE A 36 6.98 8.04 -5.70
N LEU A 37 6.05 7.08 -5.58
CA LEU A 37 5.32 6.82 -4.35
C LEU A 37 6.11 5.88 -3.43
N TYR A 38 6.55 6.38 -2.31
CA TYR A 38 7.36 5.66 -1.35
C TYR A 38 6.68 4.38 -0.84
N GLY A 39 7.37 3.24 -0.98
CA GLY A 39 6.86 1.95 -0.52
C GLY A 39 5.63 1.43 -1.26
N SER A 40 5.27 2.02 -2.39
CA SER A 40 4.16 1.56 -3.22
C SER A 40 4.56 0.44 -4.17
N LYS A 41 3.56 -0.27 -4.69
CA LYS A 41 3.72 -1.29 -5.72
C LYS A 41 2.73 -1.09 -6.84
N LEU A 42 3.22 -0.96 -8.05
CA LEU A 42 2.39 -1.05 -9.25
C LEU A 42 2.34 -2.52 -9.72
N PHE A 43 1.14 -3.07 -9.79
CA PHE A 43 0.85 -4.26 -10.55
C PHE A 43 0.39 -3.84 -11.95
N ASP A 44 1.01 -4.40 -12.99
CA ASP A 44 0.65 -4.18 -14.39
C ASP A 44 0.38 -5.53 -15.04
N ALA A 45 -0.87 -5.77 -15.43
CA ALA A 45 -1.32 -7.00 -16.06
C ALA A 45 -0.71 -7.24 -17.46
N SER A 46 -0.08 -6.22 -18.06
CA SER A 46 0.63 -6.37 -19.34
C SER A 46 1.98 -7.07 -19.20
N ILE A 47 2.57 -7.03 -18.00
CA ILE A 47 3.87 -7.65 -17.73
C ILE A 47 3.69 -9.17 -17.57
N GLY A 48 4.15 -9.93 -18.54
CA GLY A 48 4.04 -11.40 -18.54
C GLY A 48 2.65 -11.92 -18.95
N SER A 49 1.76 -11.06 -19.40
CA SER A 49 0.42 -11.44 -19.79
C SER A 49 0.38 -12.10 -21.17
N ASN A 50 -0.39 -13.17 -21.29
CA ASN A 50 -0.66 -13.83 -22.54
C ASN A 50 -1.74 -13.09 -23.38
N GLY A 51 -1.58 -11.76 -23.57
CA GLY A 51 -2.49 -10.93 -24.34
C GLY A 51 -3.63 -10.28 -23.54
N LEU A 52 -3.60 -10.34 -22.20
CA LEU A 52 -4.59 -9.64 -21.34
C LEU A 52 -4.47 -8.11 -21.45
N ASP A 53 -3.29 -7.61 -21.78
CA ASP A 53 -3.01 -6.19 -21.96
C ASP A 53 -3.83 -5.52 -23.07
N THR A 54 -4.32 -6.31 -24.03
CA THR A 54 -5.19 -5.81 -25.11
C THR A 54 -6.65 -5.69 -24.73
N ILE A 55 -7.08 -6.40 -23.67
CA ILE A 55 -8.48 -6.49 -23.24
C ILE A 55 -8.74 -5.61 -22.03
N LEU A 56 -7.79 -5.61 -21.06
CA LEU A 56 -7.95 -4.91 -19.80
C LEU A 56 -7.57 -3.44 -19.95
N GLN A 57 -8.33 -2.59 -19.28
CA GLN A 57 -8.11 -1.14 -19.24
C GLN A 57 -8.35 -0.63 -17.83
N GLY A 58 -7.92 0.60 -17.59
CA GLY A 58 -8.14 1.27 -16.30
C GLY A 58 -7.07 0.98 -15.25
N THR A 59 -7.11 1.79 -14.23
CA THR A 59 -6.23 1.71 -13.05
C THR A 59 -7.09 1.75 -11.81
N ASP A 60 -6.79 0.89 -10.86
CA ASP A 60 -7.39 0.85 -9.53
C ASP A 60 -6.34 1.15 -8.46
N GLU A 61 -6.78 1.60 -7.30
CA GLU A 61 -5.92 1.90 -6.17
C GLU A 61 -6.37 1.11 -4.94
N ILE A 62 -5.45 0.39 -4.34
CA ILE A 62 -5.65 -0.28 -3.05
C ILE A 62 -4.86 0.47 -2.01
N ILE A 63 -5.59 1.19 -1.15
CA ILE A 63 -5.04 2.09 -0.15
C ILE A 63 -5.16 1.45 1.23
N ALA A 64 -4.04 1.38 1.95
CA ALA A 64 -4.02 0.86 3.32
C ALA A 64 -4.42 1.96 4.31
N GLU A 65 -5.71 2.14 4.50
CA GLU A 65 -6.26 3.05 5.52
C GLU A 65 -6.50 2.31 6.84
N PRO A 66 -6.25 2.93 7.96
CA PRO A 66 -5.74 4.29 8.28
C PRO A 66 -4.20 4.34 8.45
N PHE A 67 -3.47 3.42 7.87
CA PHE A 67 -2.01 3.32 8.03
C PHE A 67 -1.30 4.30 7.13
N ALA A 68 -0.11 4.75 7.57
CA ALA A 68 0.77 5.58 6.75
C ALA A 68 2.10 4.87 6.49
N ALA A 69 2.64 5.05 5.30
CA ALA A 69 4.03 4.70 5.01
C ALA A 69 4.94 5.58 5.85
N THR A 70 6.05 5.01 6.31
CA THR A 70 7.05 5.74 7.07
C THR A 70 8.40 5.69 6.37
N ILE A 71 9.07 6.84 6.31
CA ILE A 71 10.38 6.95 5.69
C ILE A 71 11.39 6.22 6.56
N VAL A 72 12.07 5.20 6.00
CA VAL A 72 13.02 4.36 6.72
C VAL A 72 14.38 5.03 6.91
N LYS A 73 14.67 6.05 6.13
CA LYS A 73 15.91 6.80 6.19
C LYS A 73 15.58 8.28 6.25
N PRO A 74 16.25 9.05 7.12
CA PRO A 74 16.14 10.50 7.07
C PRO A 74 16.44 11.02 5.68
N LEU A 75 15.60 11.94 5.18
CA LEU A 75 15.82 12.58 3.90
C LEU A 75 16.91 13.64 4.06
N GLU A 76 17.94 13.56 3.23
CA GLU A 76 18.92 14.62 3.09
C GLU A 76 18.31 15.71 2.21
N TYR A 77 18.26 16.92 2.73
CA TYR A 77 17.88 18.10 1.97
C TYR A 77 18.99 19.17 2.12
N GLU A 78 19.61 19.55 1.02
CA GLU A 78 20.64 20.63 0.98
C GLU A 78 21.70 20.54 2.09
N PHE A 79 22.27 19.36 2.32
CA PHE A 79 23.29 19.12 3.37
C PHE A 79 22.74 19.05 4.82
N SER A 80 21.43 19.04 5.03
CA SER A 80 20.86 18.76 6.34
C SER A 80 20.55 17.27 6.50
N ASP A 81 20.82 16.75 7.70
CA ASP A 81 20.72 15.31 7.96
C ASP A 81 19.28 14.79 8.05
N PHE A 82 18.27 15.66 8.20
CA PHE A 82 16.90 15.22 8.49
C PHE A 82 15.83 16.13 7.96
N ILE A 83 14.76 15.50 7.46
CA ILE A 83 13.44 16.09 7.36
C ILE A 83 12.54 15.35 8.35
N THR A 84 12.01 16.05 9.33
CA THR A 84 11.03 15.49 10.26
C THR A 84 9.63 15.89 9.82
N PRO A 85 8.65 14.97 9.91
CA PRO A 85 7.26 15.36 9.72
C PRO A 85 6.88 16.50 10.65
N SER A 86 6.18 17.49 10.13
CA SER A 86 5.70 18.63 10.90
C SER A 86 4.19 18.70 10.83
N ILE A 87 3.54 19.09 11.91
CA ILE A 87 2.10 19.33 11.96
C ILE A 87 1.71 20.77 11.58
N TYR A 88 2.70 21.61 11.37
CA TYR A 88 2.51 22.99 10.91
C TYR A 88 3.75 23.52 10.22
N SER A 89 3.59 24.51 9.35
CA SER A 89 4.65 25.29 8.76
C SER A 89 4.82 26.61 9.52
N TYR A 90 6.04 27.13 9.54
CA TYR A 90 6.34 28.45 10.08
C TYR A 90 7.07 29.30 9.04
N SER A 91 6.54 30.50 8.81
CA SER A 91 7.11 31.45 7.88
C SER A 91 7.86 32.55 8.67
N PRO A 92 9.20 32.54 8.74
CA PRO A 92 9.95 33.47 9.57
C PRO A 92 9.79 34.94 9.17
N GLY A 93 9.37 35.21 7.92
CA GLY A 93 9.27 36.57 7.38
C GLY A 93 8.03 37.34 7.78
N ASP A 94 6.93 36.66 8.06
CA ASP A 94 5.63 37.23 8.41
C ASP A 94 5.12 36.81 9.77
N GLY A 95 5.86 35.94 10.47
CA GLY A 95 5.47 35.45 11.80
C GLY A 95 4.23 34.56 11.81
N THR A 96 3.77 34.10 10.65
CA THR A 96 2.58 33.24 10.57
C THR A 96 2.95 31.76 10.68
N SER A 97 2.07 30.99 11.29
CA SER A 97 2.12 29.54 11.27
C SER A 97 0.81 28.99 10.74
N GLU A 98 0.91 28.06 9.82
CA GLU A 98 -0.25 27.35 9.26
C GLU A 98 -0.17 25.89 9.69
N GLY A 99 -1.29 25.34 10.17
CA GLY A 99 -1.41 23.93 10.45
C GLY A 99 -1.57 23.13 9.16
N PHE A 100 -1.03 21.93 9.13
CA PHE A 100 -1.34 20.97 8.07
C PHE A 100 -2.63 20.25 8.40
N ASP A 101 -3.51 20.11 7.43
CA ASP A 101 -4.80 19.41 7.55
C ASP A 101 -4.63 17.90 7.30
N ASN A 102 -3.78 17.27 8.11
CA ASN A 102 -3.50 15.85 8.00
C ASN A 102 -4.56 15.01 8.74
N SER A 103 -5.07 14.00 8.07
CA SER A 103 -5.93 13.00 8.70
C SER A 103 -5.14 12.14 9.71
N PRO A 104 -5.76 11.67 10.81
CA PRO A 104 -5.12 10.76 11.75
C PRO A 104 -4.63 9.48 11.05
N ARG A 105 -3.39 9.05 11.36
CA ARG A 105 -2.77 7.86 10.78
C ARG A 105 -2.13 7.00 11.84
N ILE A 106 -2.07 5.70 11.59
CA ILE A 106 -1.37 4.73 12.44
C ILE A 106 0.04 4.55 11.88
N LEU A 107 1.03 4.81 12.73
CA LEU A 107 2.45 4.66 12.42
C LEU A 107 3.06 3.54 13.26
N PHE A 108 4.15 2.96 12.79
CA PHE A 108 4.93 2.00 13.56
C PHE A 108 5.86 2.74 14.53
N ASP A 109 5.74 2.43 15.83
CA ASP A 109 6.64 2.98 16.86
C ASP A 109 7.90 2.10 16.95
N ASN A 110 9.03 2.64 16.50
CA ASN A 110 10.36 2.01 16.60
C ASN A 110 11.21 2.59 17.73
N GLY A 111 10.64 3.40 18.57
CA GLY A 111 11.27 4.01 19.73
C GLY A 111 12.25 5.13 19.39
N VAL A 112 12.96 5.58 20.43
CA VAL A 112 13.92 6.67 20.32
C VAL A 112 15.24 6.18 19.74
N LYS A 113 15.79 6.94 18.79
CA LYS A 113 17.07 6.70 18.13
C LYS A 113 18.01 7.89 18.35
N GLY A 114 19.29 7.62 18.53
CA GLY A 114 20.32 8.65 18.56
C GLY A 114 20.64 9.20 17.17
N LEU A 115 20.99 10.46 17.11
CA LEU A 115 21.50 11.13 15.92
C LEU A 115 22.67 12.04 16.26
N THR A 116 23.47 12.34 15.26
CA THR A 116 24.46 13.42 15.38
C THR A 116 23.68 14.75 15.39
N SER A 117 23.81 15.51 16.46
CA SER A 117 23.16 16.78 16.75
C SER A 117 22.46 17.46 15.55
N CYS A 118 21.15 17.61 15.62
CA CYS A 118 20.34 18.25 14.61
C CYS A 118 19.65 19.49 15.18
N THR A 119 19.73 20.61 14.47
CA THR A 119 19.13 21.86 14.90
C THR A 119 17.85 22.12 14.09
N PHE A 120 16.74 22.24 14.79
CA PHE A 120 15.43 22.54 14.21
C PHE A 120 15.02 23.97 14.48
N ASN A 121 14.40 24.59 13.49
CA ASN A 121 13.67 25.82 13.71
C ASN A 121 12.30 25.49 14.29
N VAL A 122 11.98 26.07 15.42
CA VAL A 122 10.68 25.93 16.09
C VAL A 122 9.94 27.26 16.00
N PRO A 123 8.60 27.24 15.87
CA PRO A 123 7.82 28.47 15.95
C PRO A 123 8.06 29.16 17.28
N ALA A 124 8.40 30.41 17.23
CA ALA A 124 8.66 31.16 18.41
C ALA A 124 7.38 31.71 19.01
N GLN A 125 7.34 31.79 20.34
CA GLN A 125 6.41 32.65 20.99
C GLN A 125 6.89 34.11 20.77
N ASN A 126 5.97 34.99 20.35
CA ASN A 126 6.22 36.40 20.11
C ASN A 126 7.20 36.75 18.97
N ASP A 127 7.03 36.13 17.81
CA ASP A 127 7.73 36.46 16.55
C ASP A 127 9.27 36.38 16.59
N VAL A 128 9.84 35.74 17.58
CA VAL A 128 11.29 35.52 17.65
C VAL A 128 11.61 34.13 17.18
N ALA A 129 12.29 33.97 16.05
CA ALA A 129 12.77 32.70 15.58
C ALA A 129 13.59 32.01 16.68
N ALA A 130 13.14 30.84 17.08
CA ALA A 130 13.84 29.99 18.02
C ALA A 130 14.35 28.73 17.32
N SER A 131 15.44 28.17 17.81
CA SER A 131 15.95 26.90 17.38
C SER A 131 16.24 26.02 18.59
N THR A 132 16.05 24.72 18.43
CA THR A 132 16.48 23.72 19.40
C THR A 132 17.41 22.73 18.73
N THR A 133 18.37 22.21 19.50
CA THR A 133 19.30 21.20 19.01
C THR A 133 19.04 19.90 19.75
N GLU A 134 18.72 18.86 19.01
CA GLU A 134 18.38 17.57 19.56
C GLU A 134 19.42 16.52 19.16
N SER A 135 19.63 15.55 20.03
CA SER A 135 20.50 14.41 19.80
C SER A 135 19.76 13.09 19.68
N GLU A 136 18.45 13.14 19.76
CA GLU A 136 17.57 11.97 19.69
C GLU A 136 16.32 12.32 18.89
N PHE A 137 15.70 11.29 18.28
CA PHE A 137 14.44 11.44 17.58
C PHE A 137 13.59 10.17 17.76
N LEU A 138 12.28 10.32 17.68
CA LEU A 138 11.35 9.21 17.67
C LEU A 138 11.18 8.70 16.25
N GLN A 139 11.47 7.40 16.05
CA GLN A 139 11.37 6.78 14.73
C GLN A 139 10.06 6.02 14.58
N PHE A 140 9.32 6.33 13.53
CA PHE A 140 8.04 5.68 13.20
C PHE A 140 8.11 4.64 12.09
N SER A 141 9.30 4.23 11.68
CA SER A 141 9.50 3.16 10.69
C SER A 141 9.94 1.86 11.37
N HIS A 142 9.43 0.73 10.92
CA HIS A 142 9.87 -0.60 11.38
C HIS A 142 11.31 -0.93 10.96
N LEU A 143 11.88 -0.16 10.03
CA LEU A 143 13.26 -0.29 9.56
C LEU A 143 14.07 0.96 9.93
N THR A 144 15.31 0.78 10.33
CA THR A 144 16.24 1.91 10.57
C THR A 144 16.92 2.40 9.31
N THR A 145 17.07 1.52 8.31
CA THR A 145 17.68 1.84 7.02
C THR A 145 16.90 1.14 5.91
N VAL A 146 17.06 1.60 4.68
CA VAL A 146 16.53 0.88 3.51
C VAL A 146 17.11 -0.52 3.49
N PRO A 147 16.28 -1.56 3.41
CA PRO A 147 16.74 -2.94 3.44
C PRO A 147 17.58 -3.27 2.20
N THR A 148 18.70 -3.95 2.42
CA THR A 148 19.57 -4.46 1.36
C THR A 148 19.48 -5.98 1.21
N ASN A 149 18.88 -6.66 2.19
CA ASN A 149 18.67 -8.10 2.12
C ASN A 149 17.24 -8.40 1.64
N PRO A 150 17.07 -9.15 0.53
CA PRO A 150 15.76 -9.51 -0.01
C PRO A 150 14.82 -10.21 0.97
N SER A 151 15.35 -10.92 1.95
CA SER A 151 14.55 -11.63 2.97
C SER A 151 14.14 -10.77 4.17
N THR A 152 14.59 -9.53 4.25
CA THR A 152 14.17 -8.61 5.31
C THR A 152 12.65 -8.39 5.22
N TYR A 153 11.95 -8.61 6.35
CA TYR A 153 10.51 -8.35 6.39
C TYR A 153 10.23 -6.85 6.33
N ASP A 154 9.41 -6.45 5.38
CA ASP A 154 9.10 -5.06 5.11
C ASP A 154 7.58 -4.84 5.09
N PHE A 155 7.09 -3.89 5.89
CA PHE A 155 5.69 -3.49 5.92
C PHE A 155 5.27 -2.59 4.76
N HIS A 156 6.16 -2.27 3.84
CA HIS A 156 5.80 -1.56 2.62
C HIS A 156 5.29 -2.54 1.55
N PHE A 157 4.56 -2.03 0.57
CA PHE A 157 4.09 -2.85 -0.56
C PHE A 157 5.17 -3.08 -1.59
N GLY A 158 6.08 -2.14 -1.76
CA GLY A 158 7.15 -2.18 -2.77
C GLY A 158 8.40 -1.44 -2.32
N GLU A 159 9.16 -0.95 -3.29
CA GLU A 159 10.44 -0.33 -3.02
C GLU A 159 10.30 1.01 -2.28
N CYS A 160 11.23 1.24 -1.34
CA CYS A 160 11.36 2.49 -0.61
C CYS A 160 12.32 3.48 -1.27
N GLN A 161 12.89 3.13 -2.41
CA GLN A 161 13.74 3.99 -3.23
C GLN A 161 13.38 3.84 -4.70
N LEU A 162 13.47 4.92 -5.46
CA LEU A 162 13.21 4.89 -6.91
C LEU A 162 14.19 3.98 -7.64
N ILE A 163 15.46 4.01 -7.22
CA ILE A 163 16.52 3.19 -7.81
C ILE A 163 17.07 2.29 -6.71
N GLN A 164 16.85 1.00 -6.85
CA GLN A 164 17.45 -0.01 -5.99
C GLN A 164 18.75 -0.51 -6.64
N PRO A 165 19.81 -0.75 -5.85
CA PRO A 165 20.95 -1.51 -6.34
C PRO A 165 20.51 -2.87 -6.88
N VAL A 166 21.14 -3.34 -7.95
CA VAL A 166 20.82 -4.64 -8.55
C VAL A 166 21.03 -5.74 -7.52
N GLY A 167 20.00 -6.51 -7.26
CA GLY A 167 20.01 -7.63 -6.31
C GLY A 167 19.49 -7.32 -4.91
N ASP A 168 19.21 -6.07 -4.58
CA ASP A 168 18.79 -5.65 -3.24
C ASP A 168 17.27 -5.44 -3.10
N ALA A 169 16.49 -5.78 -4.11
CA ALA A 169 15.03 -5.67 -4.05
C ALA A 169 14.44 -6.60 -2.99
N VAL A 170 13.71 -6.03 -2.03
CA VAL A 170 13.04 -6.80 -0.98
C VAL A 170 11.90 -7.60 -1.57
N THR A 171 11.94 -8.92 -1.37
CA THR A 171 10.88 -9.84 -1.79
C THR A 171 9.89 -10.16 -0.66
N ASN A 172 10.28 -9.94 0.59
CA ASN A 172 9.48 -10.22 1.78
C ASN A 172 8.66 -9.00 2.21
N ASN A 173 7.82 -8.49 1.31
CA ASN A 173 7.00 -7.31 1.50
C ASN A 173 5.49 -7.63 1.46
N LEU A 174 4.64 -6.66 1.80
CA LEU A 174 3.20 -6.86 1.88
C LEU A 174 2.58 -7.32 0.56
N TYR A 175 3.03 -6.75 -0.57
CA TYR A 175 2.50 -7.15 -1.87
C TYR A 175 2.83 -8.60 -2.18
N ASN A 176 4.10 -9.00 -2.07
CA ASN A 176 4.54 -10.34 -2.43
C ASN A 176 3.96 -11.43 -1.51
N LEU A 177 3.78 -11.12 -0.21
CA LEU A 177 3.25 -12.09 0.75
C LEU A 177 1.75 -12.29 0.65
N TYR A 178 0.98 -11.22 0.44
CA TYR A 178 -0.48 -11.28 0.62
C TYR A 178 -1.25 -11.06 -0.67
N TRP A 179 -0.73 -10.30 -1.63
CA TRP A 179 -1.44 -9.93 -2.84
C TRP A 179 -0.98 -10.66 -4.09
N SER A 180 0.34 -10.86 -4.26
CA SER A 180 0.90 -11.49 -5.44
C SER A 180 0.32 -12.89 -5.73
N PRO A 181 0.15 -13.79 -4.74
CA PRO A 181 -0.46 -15.09 -5.00
C PRO A 181 -1.89 -14.98 -5.53
N TYR A 182 -2.69 -14.09 -4.92
CA TYR A 182 -4.08 -13.85 -5.33
C TYR A 182 -4.17 -13.22 -6.72
N TYR A 183 -3.32 -12.23 -7.02
CA TYR A 183 -3.29 -11.58 -8.32
C TYR A 183 -2.81 -12.54 -9.42
N ASN A 184 -1.88 -13.42 -9.12
CA ASN A 184 -1.43 -14.45 -10.06
C ASN A 184 -2.57 -15.44 -10.41
N GLU A 185 -3.42 -15.80 -9.44
CA GLU A 185 -4.62 -16.60 -9.72
C GLU A 185 -5.63 -15.78 -10.54
N LEU A 186 -5.92 -14.54 -10.14
CA LEU A 186 -6.97 -13.71 -10.71
C LEU A 186 -6.68 -13.34 -12.18
N TYR A 187 -5.45 -12.97 -12.47
CA TYR A 187 -4.99 -12.53 -13.80
C TYR A 187 -4.39 -13.66 -14.65
N ASN A 188 -4.55 -14.90 -14.24
CA ASN A 188 -4.11 -16.02 -15.06
C ASN A 188 -4.99 -16.15 -16.32
N ALA A 189 -4.36 -16.48 -17.46
CA ALA A 189 -5.05 -16.61 -18.75
C ALA A 189 -6.16 -17.69 -18.73
N ASP A 190 -6.07 -18.69 -17.84
CA ASP A 190 -7.05 -19.76 -17.70
C ASP A 190 -8.13 -19.47 -16.66
N THR A 191 -8.06 -18.37 -15.94
CA THR A 191 -9.09 -17.96 -14.98
C THR A 191 -10.42 -17.70 -15.67
N ARG A 192 -11.48 -18.22 -15.10
CA ARG A 192 -12.86 -18.10 -15.63
C ARG A 192 -13.84 -17.85 -14.51
N LEU A 193 -14.90 -17.14 -14.84
CA LEU A 193 -16.05 -16.91 -13.97
C LEU A 193 -17.13 -17.97 -14.23
N LEU A 194 -17.69 -18.49 -13.16
CA LEU A 194 -18.83 -19.38 -13.16
C LEU A 194 -19.94 -18.78 -12.29
N SER A 195 -21.08 -18.48 -12.88
CA SER A 195 -22.28 -18.07 -12.13
C SER A 195 -23.29 -19.23 -12.13
N ILE A 196 -23.73 -19.62 -10.93
CA ILE A 196 -24.75 -20.67 -10.76
C ILE A 196 -25.75 -20.30 -9.67
N LYS A 197 -26.93 -20.90 -9.76
CA LYS A 197 -27.94 -20.81 -8.71
C LYS A 197 -27.79 -22.00 -7.77
N VAL A 198 -27.74 -21.71 -6.47
CA VAL A 198 -27.50 -22.70 -5.41
C VAL A 198 -28.55 -22.52 -4.31
N ASN A 199 -29.03 -23.59 -3.78
CA ASN A 199 -29.87 -23.53 -2.57
C ASN A 199 -28.96 -23.46 -1.35
N LEU A 200 -28.89 -22.28 -0.74
CA LEU A 200 -28.12 -22.02 0.49
C LEU A 200 -29.08 -21.74 1.63
N ASN A 201 -28.78 -22.30 2.78
CA ASN A 201 -29.48 -21.96 4.01
C ASN A 201 -28.65 -20.98 4.87
N ALA A 202 -29.26 -20.44 5.93
CA ALA A 202 -28.59 -19.48 6.80
C ALA A 202 -27.35 -20.04 7.50
N ALA A 203 -27.30 -21.37 7.76
CA ALA A 203 -26.13 -22.00 8.36
C ALA A 203 -24.96 -22.07 7.38
N ASP A 204 -25.24 -22.28 6.09
CA ASP A 204 -24.21 -22.28 5.05
C ASP A 204 -23.55 -20.88 4.96
N ILE A 205 -24.35 -19.82 4.97
CA ILE A 205 -23.86 -18.44 4.94
C ILE A 205 -23.02 -18.12 6.18
N ASN A 206 -23.45 -18.53 7.36
CA ASN A 206 -22.73 -18.25 8.61
C ASN A 206 -21.41 -19.01 8.74
N ARG A 207 -21.26 -20.15 8.07
CA ARG A 207 -20.01 -20.94 8.06
C ARG A 207 -19.03 -20.54 6.97
N PHE A 208 -19.54 -19.94 5.92
CA PHE A 208 -18.76 -19.60 4.74
C PHE A 208 -17.68 -18.56 5.03
N LYS A 209 -16.50 -18.77 4.45
CA LYS A 209 -15.40 -17.81 4.43
C LYS A 209 -14.94 -17.58 3.00
N PHE A 210 -14.66 -16.33 2.62
CA PHE A 210 -14.15 -16.03 1.26
C PHE A 210 -12.77 -16.64 0.97
N SER A 211 -12.05 -17.08 2.01
CA SER A 211 -10.80 -17.82 1.88
C SER A 211 -10.99 -19.29 1.53
N ASP A 212 -12.22 -19.81 1.62
CA ASP A 212 -12.49 -21.23 1.37
C ASP A 212 -12.39 -21.54 -0.12
N THR A 213 -11.81 -22.72 -0.43
CA THR A 213 -11.78 -23.28 -1.77
C THR A 213 -12.91 -24.28 -1.92
N ILE A 214 -13.65 -24.19 -3.01
CA ILE A 214 -14.80 -25.07 -3.30
C ILE A 214 -14.49 -25.94 -4.52
N ILE A 215 -14.71 -27.24 -4.39
CA ILE A 215 -14.50 -28.20 -5.48
C ILE A 215 -15.83 -28.46 -6.17
N LEU A 216 -15.90 -28.12 -7.45
CA LEU A 216 -17.04 -28.42 -8.33
C LEU A 216 -16.58 -29.19 -9.56
N LYS A 217 -17.05 -30.41 -9.73
CA LYS A 217 -16.70 -31.29 -10.88
C LYS A 217 -15.18 -31.41 -11.09
N ASN A 218 -14.45 -31.71 -10.02
CA ASN A 218 -13.00 -31.90 -9.99
C ASN A 218 -12.20 -30.63 -10.41
N ARG A 219 -12.76 -29.43 -10.22
CA ARG A 219 -12.07 -28.15 -10.38
C ARG A 219 -12.23 -27.34 -9.12
N GLU A 220 -11.20 -26.59 -8.80
CA GLU A 220 -11.17 -25.73 -7.63
C GLU A 220 -11.63 -24.33 -7.98
N PHE A 221 -12.40 -23.73 -7.08
CA PHE A 221 -12.95 -22.40 -7.25
C PHE A 221 -12.85 -21.63 -5.94
N ARG A 222 -12.67 -20.32 -6.06
CA ARG A 222 -12.94 -19.36 -5.00
C ARG A 222 -14.31 -18.74 -5.20
N VAL A 223 -14.98 -18.40 -4.12
CA VAL A 223 -16.23 -17.65 -4.20
C VAL A 223 -15.90 -16.16 -4.34
N ASN A 224 -16.42 -15.57 -5.42
CA ASN A 224 -16.29 -14.14 -5.69
C ASN A 224 -17.44 -13.35 -5.07
N LYS A 225 -18.66 -13.84 -5.25
CA LYS A 225 -19.86 -13.14 -4.81
C LYS A 225 -20.97 -14.12 -4.46
N ILE A 226 -21.73 -13.80 -3.42
CA ILE A 226 -22.96 -14.51 -3.05
C ILE A 226 -24.08 -13.47 -2.98
N ASP A 227 -25.10 -13.64 -3.84
CA ASP A 227 -26.35 -12.89 -3.76
C ASP A 227 -27.40 -13.81 -3.09
N TYR A 228 -27.48 -13.71 -1.76
CA TYR A 228 -28.32 -14.55 -0.93
C TYR A 228 -29.67 -13.90 -0.66
N LYS A 229 -30.74 -14.66 -0.90
CA LYS A 229 -32.09 -14.29 -0.53
C LYS A 229 -32.71 -15.40 0.32
N PRO A 230 -33.27 -15.10 1.49
CA PRO A 230 -33.94 -16.09 2.30
C PRO A 230 -35.10 -16.75 1.53
N ASN A 231 -35.19 -18.06 1.58
CA ASN A 231 -36.22 -18.88 0.92
C ASN A 231 -36.24 -18.83 -0.62
N ASP A 232 -35.15 -18.43 -1.24
CA ASP A 232 -34.98 -18.45 -2.70
C ASP A 232 -33.60 -19.03 -3.06
N LEU A 233 -33.37 -19.30 -4.34
CA LEU A 233 -32.06 -19.72 -4.82
C LEU A 233 -31.08 -18.54 -4.81
N ALA A 234 -29.98 -18.70 -4.10
CA ALA A 234 -28.87 -17.76 -4.14
C ALA A 234 -28.14 -17.83 -5.50
N THR A 235 -27.72 -16.68 -6.01
CA THR A 235 -26.78 -16.63 -7.13
C THR A 235 -25.37 -16.57 -6.57
N VAL A 236 -24.52 -17.50 -6.94
CA VAL A 236 -23.13 -17.55 -6.51
C VAL A 236 -22.21 -17.47 -7.72
N GLU A 237 -21.28 -16.55 -7.64
CA GLU A 237 -20.20 -16.38 -8.61
C GLU A 237 -18.92 -17.00 -8.07
N PHE A 238 -18.30 -17.82 -8.88
CA PHE A 238 -17.08 -18.54 -8.57
C PHE A 238 -16.00 -18.17 -9.56
N ILE A 239 -14.79 -17.98 -9.06
CA ILE A 239 -13.58 -17.81 -9.88
C ILE A 239 -12.86 -19.14 -9.91
N LEU A 240 -12.62 -19.68 -11.12
CA LEU A 240 -11.82 -20.88 -11.32
C LEU A 240 -10.37 -20.61 -10.94
N ILE A 241 -9.83 -21.43 -10.06
CA ILE A 241 -8.39 -21.46 -9.75
C ILE A 241 -7.73 -22.30 -10.85
N PRO A 242 -6.79 -21.73 -11.63
CA PRO A 242 -6.14 -22.40 -12.76
C PRO A 242 -5.18 -23.50 -12.34
#